data_87e3842b6c2dc08cf87fb3f88cd5d222
#
_entry.id   87e3842b6c2dc08cf87fb3f88cd5d222
#
_cell.length_a   1.000
_cell.length_b   1.000
_cell.length_c   1.000
_cell.angle_alpha   90.00
_cell.angle_beta   90.00
_cell.angle_gamma   90.00
#
_symmetry.space_group_name_H-M   'P 1'
#
loop_
_entity.id
_entity.type
_entity.pdbx_description
1 polymer ?
#
loop_
_entity_poly.entity_id
_entity_poly.type
_entity_poly.pdbx_seq_one_letter_code
_entity_poly.pdbx_strand_id
1 'polypeptide(L)'
;MKVKEKLMSKKQLFTLEFPVRCSPVILFDFLATPAGLQEWFADKVDEWENVYSFAWNGDEPDKAEIMDKEENKFIRFHWLHTEKNEYFEFRIEKTEISNQTILIIKDFAEKNEIKDQSQLWQYQVKELFHRLGA
;
A
#
# COMPACT_ATOMS: atom_id res chain seq x y z
N MET A 1 -12.81 24.40 20.96
CA MET A 1 -13.54 23.83 19.81
C MET A 1 -12.75 23.96 18.54
N LYS A 2 -12.51 25.18 18.15
CA LYS A 2 -11.76 25.41 16.91
C LYS A 2 -10.37 24.81 16.95
N VAL A 3 -9.70 24.91 18.07
CA VAL A 3 -8.38 24.34 18.22
C VAL A 3 -8.40 22.84 18.01
N LYS A 4 -9.42 22.18 18.56
CA LYS A 4 -9.55 20.74 18.41
C LYS A 4 -9.74 20.35 16.94
N GLU A 5 -10.53 21.09 16.20
CA GLU A 5 -10.71 20.85 14.78
C GLU A 5 -9.40 20.99 14.02
N LYS A 6 -8.61 21.99 14.38
CA LYS A 6 -7.32 22.20 13.73
C LYS A 6 -6.32 21.09 13.99
N LEU A 7 -6.48 20.41 15.13
CA LEU A 7 -5.60 19.32 15.49
C LEU A 7 -6.03 17.99 14.88
N MET A 8 -7.25 17.92 14.36
CA MET A 8 -7.73 16.71 13.71
C MET A 8 -7.03 16.55 12.37
N SER A 9 -6.79 15.29 12.02
CA SER A 9 -6.17 14.96 10.75
C SER A 9 -7.03 15.49 9.59
N LYS A 10 -6.39 16.13 8.63
CA LYS A 10 -7.01 16.60 7.42
C LYS A 10 -6.54 15.77 6.23
N LYS A 11 -6.39 14.49 6.45
CA LYS A 11 -5.88 13.62 5.40
C LYS A 11 -6.89 13.41 4.29
N GLN A 12 -6.37 13.34 3.09
CA GLN A 12 -7.13 13.14 1.87
C GLN A 12 -6.66 11.86 1.20
N LEU A 13 -7.58 11.20 0.53
CA LEU A 13 -7.23 10.06 -0.31
C LEU A 13 -6.48 10.54 -1.53
N PHE A 14 -5.38 9.87 -1.85
CA PHE A 14 -4.70 10.07 -3.13
C PHE A 14 -4.41 8.73 -3.77
N THR A 15 -4.25 8.75 -5.10
CA THR A 15 -4.13 7.54 -5.89
C THR A 15 -2.95 7.66 -6.84
N LEU A 16 -2.16 6.59 -6.92
CA LEU A 16 -1.02 6.51 -7.84
C LEU A 16 -1.21 5.29 -8.73
N GLU A 17 -0.78 5.39 -9.99
CA GLU A 17 -0.90 4.30 -10.94
C GLU A 17 0.44 4.00 -11.57
N PHE A 18 0.73 2.70 -11.71
CA PHE A 18 1.99 2.24 -12.26
C PHE A 18 1.73 1.09 -13.22
N PRO A 19 2.05 1.25 -14.52
CA PRO A 19 2.02 0.11 -15.43
C PRO A 19 3.06 -0.93 -15.02
N VAL A 20 2.70 -2.20 -15.06
CA VAL A 20 3.57 -3.28 -14.60
C VAL A 20 3.60 -4.41 -15.63
N ARG A 21 4.80 -4.89 -15.96
CA ARG A 21 4.96 -6.03 -16.87
C ARG A 21 4.95 -7.32 -16.08
N CYS A 22 3.76 -7.73 -15.69
CA CYS A 22 3.63 -8.88 -14.80
C CYS A 22 2.17 -9.32 -14.81
N SER A 23 1.94 -10.61 -14.61
CA SER A 23 0.55 -11.09 -14.52
C SER A 23 -0.06 -10.67 -13.19
N PRO A 24 -1.39 -10.51 -13.14
CA PRO A 24 -2.04 -10.20 -11.86
C PRO A 24 -1.78 -11.22 -10.76
N VAL A 25 -1.67 -12.50 -11.09
CA VAL A 25 -1.43 -13.55 -10.09
C VAL A 25 -0.08 -13.36 -9.43
N ILE A 26 0.97 -13.13 -10.22
CA ILE A 26 2.32 -12.93 -9.69
C ILE A 26 2.39 -11.63 -8.91
N LEU A 27 1.82 -10.57 -9.46
CA LEU A 27 1.83 -9.26 -8.79
C LEU A 27 1.12 -9.34 -7.44
N PHE A 28 -0.04 -9.98 -7.39
CA PHE A 28 -0.82 -10.07 -6.16
C PHE A 28 -0.06 -10.76 -5.03
N ASP A 29 0.75 -11.75 -5.37
CA ASP A 29 1.59 -12.43 -4.40
C ASP A 29 2.52 -11.45 -3.67
N PHE A 30 3.10 -10.50 -4.42
CA PHE A 30 3.97 -9.48 -3.84
C PHE A 30 3.22 -8.43 -3.05
N LEU A 31 1.92 -8.27 -3.31
CA LEU A 31 1.11 -7.23 -2.66
C LEU A 31 0.40 -7.74 -1.41
N ALA A 32 0.14 -9.04 -1.33
CA ALA A 32 -0.77 -9.58 -0.33
C ALA A 32 -0.16 -10.55 0.66
N THR A 33 0.97 -11.18 0.33
CA THR A 33 1.57 -12.14 1.25
C THR A 33 2.68 -11.50 2.08
N PRO A 34 2.89 -11.98 3.31
CA PRO A 34 4.02 -11.48 4.11
C PRO A 34 5.35 -11.62 3.38
N ALA A 35 5.60 -12.78 2.77
CA ALA A 35 6.85 -13.01 2.04
C ALA A 35 7.01 -12.04 0.86
N GLY A 36 5.92 -11.82 0.11
CA GLY A 36 5.95 -10.90 -1.01
C GLY A 36 6.16 -9.46 -0.59
N LEU A 37 5.46 -9.01 0.43
CA LEU A 37 5.59 -7.66 0.95
C LEU A 37 6.98 -7.41 1.54
N GLN A 38 7.62 -8.44 2.07
CA GLN A 38 8.96 -8.32 2.62
C GLN A 38 10.02 -8.11 1.53
N GLU A 39 9.68 -8.38 0.28
CA GLU A 39 10.61 -8.18 -0.82
C GLU A 39 10.75 -6.70 -1.22
N TRP A 40 9.74 -5.88 -0.95
CA TRP A 40 9.77 -4.51 -1.46
C TRP A 40 9.19 -3.47 -0.51
N PHE A 41 8.23 -3.84 0.32
CA PHE A 41 7.48 -2.86 1.10
C PHE A 41 8.09 -2.61 2.49
N ALA A 42 8.53 -3.66 3.15
CA ALA A 42 9.12 -3.55 4.48
C ALA A 42 10.24 -4.56 4.64
N ASP A 43 11.13 -4.31 5.59
CA ASP A 43 12.28 -5.20 5.84
C ASP A 43 11.84 -6.51 6.45
N LYS A 44 10.81 -6.48 7.27
CA LYS A 44 10.26 -7.68 7.90
C LYS A 44 8.75 -7.58 7.96
N VAL A 45 8.08 -8.66 7.57
CA VAL A 45 6.62 -8.72 7.56
C VAL A 45 6.17 -10.04 8.19
N ASP A 46 5.31 -9.94 9.19
CA ASP A 46 4.70 -11.10 9.83
C ASP A 46 3.19 -10.92 9.81
N GLU A 47 2.48 -12.04 9.90
CA GLU A 47 1.01 -12.02 9.92
C GLU A 47 0.50 -12.89 11.06
N TRP A 48 -0.52 -12.39 11.76
CA TRP A 48 -1.24 -13.15 12.76
C TRP A 48 -2.71 -12.72 12.72
N GLU A 49 -3.57 -13.67 12.36
CA GLU A 49 -5.04 -13.45 12.37
C GLU A 49 -5.47 -12.17 11.64
N ASN A 50 -5.04 -12.01 10.38
CA ASN A 50 -5.37 -10.87 9.53
C ASN A 50 -4.75 -9.56 9.99
N VAL A 51 -3.83 -9.59 10.94
CA VAL A 51 -3.05 -8.42 11.32
C VAL A 51 -1.63 -8.62 10.82
N TYR A 52 -1.18 -7.69 9.99
CA TYR A 52 0.18 -7.70 9.46
C TYR A 52 1.04 -6.76 10.27
N SER A 53 2.25 -7.20 10.54
CA SER A 53 3.23 -6.44 11.30
C SER A 53 4.37 -6.09 10.35
N PHE A 54 4.64 -4.80 10.17
CA PHE A 54 5.66 -4.31 9.23
C PHE A 54 6.75 -3.59 10.00
N ALA A 55 8.00 -3.98 9.78
CA ALA A 55 9.14 -3.34 10.43
C ALA A 55 10.13 -2.85 9.40
N TRP A 56 10.67 -1.65 9.64
CA TRP A 56 11.71 -1.04 8.82
C TRP A 56 12.92 -0.72 9.69
N ASN A 57 14.12 -1.03 9.18
CA ASN A 57 15.39 -0.67 9.83
C ASN A 57 15.53 -1.15 11.26
N GLY A 58 14.86 -2.25 11.61
CA GLY A 58 14.92 -2.78 12.98
C GLY A 58 14.10 -2.01 13.99
N ASP A 59 13.30 -1.04 13.56
CA ASP A 59 12.43 -0.28 14.45
C ASP A 59 11.24 -1.11 14.93
N GLU A 60 10.49 -0.57 15.89
CA GLU A 60 9.27 -1.19 16.36
C GLU A 60 8.31 -1.38 15.19
N PRO A 61 7.69 -2.56 15.08
CA PRO A 61 6.75 -2.79 13.97
C PRO A 61 5.51 -1.94 14.05
N ASP A 62 5.01 -1.54 12.89
CA ASP A 62 3.69 -0.96 12.75
C ASP A 62 2.73 -2.06 12.31
N LYS A 63 1.51 -2.02 12.82
CA LYS A 63 0.52 -3.07 12.57
C LYS A 63 -0.64 -2.53 11.76
N ALA A 64 -1.08 -3.35 10.81
CA ALA A 64 -2.25 -3.05 9.99
C ALA A 64 -3.12 -4.29 9.89
N GLU A 65 -4.42 -4.09 9.91
CA GLU A 65 -5.35 -5.20 9.71
C GLU A 65 -5.88 -5.18 8.29
N ILE A 66 -6.22 -6.35 7.76
CA ILE A 66 -6.87 -6.44 6.47
C ILE A 66 -8.32 -5.97 6.63
N MET A 67 -8.69 -4.93 5.88
CA MET A 67 -10.08 -4.45 5.84
C MET A 67 -10.90 -5.22 4.83
N ASP A 68 -10.29 -5.51 3.67
CA ASP A 68 -10.97 -6.17 2.58
C ASP A 68 -9.92 -6.71 1.61
N LYS A 69 -10.29 -7.78 0.90
CA LYS A 69 -9.37 -8.42 -0.02
C LYS A 69 -10.15 -9.25 -1.03
N GLU A 70 -9.72 -9.16 -2.29
CA GLU A 70 -10.21 -10.04 -3.33
C GLU A 70 -9.00 -10.57 -4.09
N GLU A 71 -8.85 -11.88 -4.15
CA GLU A 71 -7.68 -12.53 -4.72
C GLU A 71 -7.42 -12.04 -6.16
N ASN A 72 -6.16 -11.67 -6.41
CA ASN A 72 -5.68 -11.19 -7.70
C ASN A 72 -6.28 -9.85 -8.13
N LYS A 73 -7.00 -9.17 -7.25
CA LYS A 73 -7.64 -7.89 -7.57
C LYS A 73 -7.22 -6.77 -6.63
N PHE A 74 -7.34 -6.97 -5.33
CA PHE A 74 -6.92 -5.93 -4.41
C PHE A 74 -6.77 -6.45 -2.99
N ILE A 75 -6.04 -5.69 -2.18
CA ILE A 75 -5.98 -5.86 -0.74
C ILE A 75 -5.95 -4.47 -0.11
N ARG A 76 -6.78 -4.27 0.91
CA ARG A 76 -6.89 -3.01 1.62
C ARG A 76 -6.53 -3.22 3.07
N PHE A 77 -5.64 -2.39 3.57
CA PHE A 77 -5.16 -2.43 4.95
C PHE A 77 -5.55 -1.18 5.70
N HIS A 78 -5.77 -1.34 7.00
CA HIS A 78 -5.98 -0.22 7.92
C HIS A 78 -4.89 -0.25 8.98
N TRP A 79 -4.10 0.82 9.08
CA TRP A 79 -3.13 0.95 10.16
C TRP A 79 -3.85 1.08 11.47
N LEU A 80 -3.50 0.27 12.48
CA LEU A 80 -4.23 0.24 13.75
C LEU A 80 -4.13 1.55 14.52
N HIS A 81 -3.12 2.37 14.26
CA HIS A 81 -2.93 3.64 14.95
C HIS A 81 -3.55 4.84 14.23
N THR A 82 -4.28 4.62 13.15
CA THR A 82 -4.87 5.72 12.38
C THR A 82 -6.39 5.76 12.53
N GLU A 83 -7.00 6.79 11.99
CA GLU A 83 -8.45 6.95 11.98
C GLU A 83 -9.11 5.81 11.22
N LYS A 84 -10.32 5.42 11.65
CA LYS A 84 -11.00 4.27 11.07
C LYS A 84 -11.26 4.37 9.58
N ASN A 85 -11.43 5.59 9.07
CA ASN A 85 -11.72 5.80 7.65
C ASN A 85 -10.47 5.87 6.78
N GLU A 86 -9.29 5.77 7.38
CA GLU A 86 -8.03 5.79 6.63
C GLU A 86 -7.58 4.38 6.33
N TYR A 87 -6.99 4.22 5.14
CA TYR A 87 -6.50 2.90 4.70
C TYR A 87 -5.42 3.10 3.66
N PHE A 88 -4.69 2.05 3.36
CA PHE A 88 -3.90 2.01 2.14
C PHE A 88 -4.31 0.75 1.38
N GLU A 89 -4.25 0.82 0.07
CA GLU A 89 -4.76 -0.25 -0.78
C GLU A 89 -3.86 -0.47 -1.96
N PHE A 90 -3.66 -1.74 -2.29
CA PHE A 90 -3.01 -2.16 -3.52
C PHE A 90 -4.07 -2.80 -4.39
N ARG A 91 -4.25 -2.26 -5.60
CA ARG A 91 -5.28 -2.74 -6.52
C ARG A 91 -4.64 -3.03 -7.87
N ILE A 92 -5.13 -4.09 -8.51
CA ILE A 92 -4.65 -4.50 -9.83
C ILE A 92 -5.80 -4.34 -10.81
N GLU A 93 -5.53 -3.65 -11.90
CA GLU A 93 -6.50 -3.53 -13.00
C GLU A 93 -5.81 -3.84 -14.31
N LYS A 94 -6.61 -4.21 -15.31
CA LYS A 94 -6.12 -4.41 -16.65
C LYS A 94 -6.79 -3.41 -17.59
N THR A 95 -6.00 -2.84 -18.49
CA THR A 95 -6.56 -1.95 -19.49
C THR A 95 -7.21 -2.80 -20.58
N GLU A 96 -8.39 -2.39 -21.02
CA GLU A 96 -9.13 -3.15 -22.02
C GLU A 96 -8.43 -3.14 -23.38
N ILE A 97 -7.83 -1.99 -23.73
CA ILE A 97 -7.24 -1.82 -25.05
C ILE A 97 -5.95 -2.60 -25.20
N SER A 98 -5.03 -2.48 -24.24
CA SER A 98 -3.71 -3.09 -24.36
C SER A 98 -3.53 -4.32 -23.48
N ASN A 99 -4.54 -4.67 -22.68
CA ASN A 99 -4.46 -5.75 -21.71
C ASN A 99 -3.28 -5.61 -20.76
N GLN A 100 -2.87 -4.37 -20.51
CA GLN A 100 -1.75 -4.07 -19.64
C GLN A 100 -2.16 -4.11 -18.17
N THR A 101 -1.29 -4.68 -17.34
CA THR A 101 -1.51 -4.70 -15.90
C THR A 101 -1.14 -3.34 -15.30
N ILE A 102 -2.02 -2.80 -14.46
CA ILE A 102 -1.79 -1.54 -13.77
C ILE A 102 -1.87 -1.79 -12.28
N LEU A 103 -0.83 -1.37 -11.57
CA LEU A 103 -0.85 -1.35 -10.10
C LEU A 103 -1.38 0.01 -9.66
N ILE A 104 -2.44 0.00 -8.86
CA ILE A 104 -3.01 1.22 -8.32
C ILE A 104 -2.78 1.22 -6.81
N ILE A 105 -2.17 2.28 -6.30
CA ILE A 105 -1.95 2.44 -4.87
C ILE A 105 -2.82 3.58 -4.39
N LYS A 106 -3.62 3.32 -3.35
CA LYS A 106 -4.43 4.33 -2.69
C LYS A 106 -3.93 4.50 -1.27
N ASP A 107 -3.81 5.74 -0.83
CA ASP A 107 -3.33 6.06 0.51
C ASP A 107 -3.89 7.40 0.94
N PHE A 108 -3.74 7.71 2.22
CA PHE A 108 -4.18 8.97 2.80
C PHE A 108 -2.99 9.76 3.30
N ALA A 109 -3.01 11.07 3.07
CA ALA A 109 -2.01 11.97 3.62
C ALA A 109 -2.61 13.36 3.71
N GLU A 110 -2.01 14.20 4.55
CA GLU A 110 -2.40 15.60 4.59
C GLU A 110 -2.01 16.25 3.26
N LYS A 111 -2.78 17.25 2.86
CA LYS A 111 -2.61 17.87 1.55
C LYS A 111 -1.17 18.28 1.28
N ASN A 112 -0.51 18.87 2.26
CA ASN A 112 0.87 19.34 2.10
C ASN A 112 1.90 18.21 2.16
N GLU A 113 1.48 16.99 2.44
CA GLU A 113 2.37 15.84 2.50
C GLU A 113 2.18 14.87 1.35
N ILE A 114 1.15 15.07 0.52
CA ILE A 114 0.84 14.14 -0.57
C ILE A 114 2.02 13.99 -1.52
N LYS A 115 2.69 15.07 -1.84
CA LYS A 115 3.84 15.02 -2.75
C LYS A 115 4.96 14.14 -2.19
N ASP A 116 5.29 14.33 -0.92
CA ASP A 116 6.36 13.56 -0.29
C ASP A 116 5.98 12.09 -0.15
N GLN A 117 4.72 11.82 0.23
CA GLN A 117 4.24 10.46 0.35
C GLN A 117 4.19 9.77 -1.01
N SER A 118 3.81 10.50 -2.05
CA SER A 118 3.81 9.95 -3.41
C SER A 118 5.21 9.57 -3.86
N GLN A 119 6.20 10.38 -3.53
CA GLN A 119 7.59 10.08 -3.89
C GLN A 119 8.09 8.85 -3.14
N LEU A 120 7.69 8.71 -1.88
CA LEU A 120 8.07 7.53 -1.11
C LEU A 120 7.47 6.27 -1.72
N TRP A 121 6.19 6.32 -2.12
CA TRP A 121 5.56 5.19 -2.81
C TRP A 121 6.27 4.86 -4.11
N GLN A 122 6.62 5.88 -4.90
CA GLN A 122 7.34 5.67 -6.16
C GLN A 122 8.68 4.96 -5.91
N TYR A 123 9.37 5.35 -4.86
CA TYR A 123 10.63 4.73 -4.51
C TYR A 123 10.44 3.25 -4.15
N GLN A 124 9.43 2.95 -3.34
CA GLN A 124 9.14 1.57 -2.96
C GLN A 124 8.68 0.73 -4.15
N VAL A 125 7.85 1.29 -5.01
CA VAL A 125 7.38 0.58 -6.21
C VAL A 125 8.53 0.29 -7.16
N LYS A 126 9.52 1.15 -7.22
CA LYS A 126 10.72 0.89 -8.01
C LYS A 126 11.42 -0.38 -7.51
N GLU A 127 11.47 -0.57 -6.21
CA GLU A 127 12.04 -1.80 -5.65
C GLU A 127 11.19 -3.02 -6.03
N LEU A 128 9.87 -2.86 -5.97
CA LEU A 128 8.96 -3.93 -6.39
C LEU A 128 9.23 -4.32 -7.85
N PHE A 129 9.36 -3.36 -8.74
CA PHE A 129 9.66 -3.62 -10.14
C PHE A 129 10.96 -4.36 -10.30
N HIS A 130 11.96 -3.96 -9.52
CA HIS A 130 13.25 -4.61 -9.56
C HIS A 130 13.13 -6.10 -9.17
N ARG A 131 12.36 -6.39 -8.13
CA ARG A 131 12.15 -7.76 -7.68
C ARG A 131 11.34 -8.59 -8.67
N LEU A 132 10.40 -7.95 -9.37
CA LEU A 132 9.59 -8.62 -10.39
C LEU A 132 10.36 -8.85 -11.69
N GLY A 133 11.47 -8.17 -11.88
CA GLY A 133 12.18 -8.19 -13.15
C GLY A 133 11.45 -7.40 -14.23
N ALA A 134 10.65 -6.45 -13.79
CA ALA A 134 9.78 -5.67 -14.70
C ALA A 134 10.33 -4.28 -14.97
#